data_b3a0df92c08606959308e964e6be6934
#
_entry.id   b3a0df92c08606959308e964e6be6934
#
_cell.length_a   1.000
_cell.length_b   1.000
_cell.length_c   1.000
_cell.angle_alpha   90.00
_cell.angle_beta   90.00
_cell.angle_gamma   90.00
#
_symmetry.space_group_name_H-M   'P 1'
#
loop_
_entity.id
_entity.type
_entity.pdbx_description
1 polymer ?
#
loop_
_entity_poly.entity_id
_entity_poly.type
_entity_poly.pdbx_seq_one_letter_code
_entity_poly.pdbx_strand_id
1 'polypeptide(L)'
;MESNQKIARTGRVQSWIDDKTSRLPVSCTVFVVDDSMEGPNGIEASWRFVSHALRNGAGCAVHLSELRPKGSDNGKGLVASGPCSFGQIYSCLNEQLRRGGQYKNGAVVLHLDLKHDDILEFVNMPRHQLPWAKRCIDLTIEDWNNATDEIKDAILAGISRGDIWLAKIKQDQWGRRIYANVCLEVFLRSRGTCLLEHINLGACTPQELPAAFTAGMTELIELHSKTGVENTGEYLTQEEDRQVGLGMLGLANLLALEGITYAEFGEALNEHLYPDGDYIVTPDARKLVKALQEAINAAASIARNANMDRAFAIAPTASCSYRYKDRAGYTTAPELAPPIGRTVDRDSSTFGVESFFYGEVETAEQVGWDNYKRVVDGIMEMLNRTGLAHGYSFNSWSDVVQYDEAFIQSWLHSPQTSLYYSLQVMQNTQAKDDAMAALDGDFSGIFGFDQETDDIISDMFNDPQACVGCAE
;
A
#
# COMPACT_ATOMS: atom_id res chain seq x y z
N MET A 1 -30.51 -9.23 -4.46
CA MET A 1 -29.60 -8.86 -5.56
C MET A 1 -28.34 -9.69 -5.35
N GLU A 2 -28.01 -10.58 -6.27
CA GLU A 2 -26.70 -11.23 -6.26
C GLU A 2 -25.66 -10.13 -6.33
N SER A 3 -24.80 -10.04 -5.33
CA SER A 3 -23.69 -9.07 -5.33
C SER A 3 -22.81 -9.37 -6.54
N ASN A 4 -22.46 -8.37 -7.32
CA ASN A 4 -21.52 -8.53 -8.42
C ASN A 4 -20.17 -8.97 -7.85
N GLN A 5 -19.84 -10.26 -7.95
CA GLN A 5 -18.58 -10.82 -7.41
C GLN A 5 -17.34 -10.37 -8.19
N LYS A 6 -17.51 -9.80 -9.38
CA LYS A 6 -16.38 -9.42 -10.26
C LYS A 6 -15.77 -8.05 -9.91
N ILE A 7 -16.54 -7.16 -9.28
CA ILE A 7 -16.08 -5.85 -8.82
C ILE A 7 -16.08 -5.83 -7.30
N ALA A 8 -14.90 -5.75 -6.73
CA ALA A 8 -14.68 -5.74 -5.30
C ALA A 8 -14.49 -4.29 -4.82
N ARG A 9 -15.53 -3.73 -4.22
CA ARG A 9 -15.51 -2.39 -3.65
C ARG A 9 -14.81 -2.41 -2.30
N THR A 10 -13.97 -1.42 -2.02
CA THR A 10 -13.44 -1.24 -0.67
C THR A 10 -14.58 -1.04 0.33
N GLY A 11 -14.35 -1.35 1.60
CA GLY A 11 -15.38 -1.21 2.63
C GLY A 11 -15.93 0.22 2.72
N ARG A 12 -15.07 1.21 2.51
CA ARG A 12 -15.47 2.61 2.51
C ARG A 12 -16.36 2.99 1.36
N VAL A 13 -16.03 2.56 0.15
CA VAL A 13 -16.82 2.81 -1.04
C VAL A 13 -18.18 2.13 -0.87
N GLN A 14 -18.21 0.87 -0.41
CA GLN A 14 -19.45 0.15 -0.19
C GLN A 14 -20.32 0.83 0.89
N SER A 15 -19.76 1.19 2.04
CA SER A 15 -20.51 1.88 3.10
C SER A 15 -21.08 3.22 2.63
N TRP A 16 -20.33 3.97 1.81
CA TRP A 16 -20.82 5.24 1.27
C TRP A 16 -21.93 5.06 0.22
N ILE A 17 -21.85 3.99 -0.58
CA ILE A 17 -22.92 3.66 -1.53
C ILE A 17 -24.23 3.30 -0.78
N ASP A 18 -24.08 2.53 0.31
CA ASP A 18 -25.21 2.07 1.12
C ASP A 18 -25.83 3.21 1.94
N ASP A 19 -24.99 4.09 2.50
CA ASP A 19 -25.40 5.26 3.27
C ASP A 19 -24.47 6.46 3.04
N LYS A 20 -24.85 7.35 2.14
CA LYS A 20 -24.08 8.55 1.78
C LYS A 20 -23.91 9.57 2.90
N THR A 21 -24.64 9.43 4.00
CA THR A 21 -24.56 10.35 5.15
C THR A 21 -23.54 9.91 6.18
N SER A 22 -23.07 8.66 6.14
CA SER A 22 -22.28 8.09 7.20
C SER A 22 -20.80 8.49 7.16
N ARG A 23 -20.18 8.51 5.99
CA ARG A 23 -18.74 8.80 5.83
C ARG A 23 -18.40 9.19 4.40
N LEU A 24 -17.25 9.88 4.25
CA LEU A 24 -16.69 10.16 2.93
C LEU A 24 -16.08 8.87 2.33
N PRO A 25 -16.19 8.66 1.00
CA PRO A 25 -15.60 7.51 0.31
C PRO A 25 -14.10 7.69 0.09
N VAL A 26 -13.38 8.14 1.13
CA VAL A 26 -11.94 8.40 1.12
C VAL A 26 -11.26 7.40 2.03
N SER A 27 -10.46 6.51 1.47
CA SER A 27 -9.66 5.57 2.25
C SER A 27 -8.37 6.22 2.77
N CYS A 28 -7.70 7.00 1.92
CA CYS A 28 -6.45 7.68 2.24
C CYS A 28 -6.39 9.06 1.59
N THR A 29 -5.57 9.92 2.19
CA THR A 29 -5.23 11.24 1.66
C THR A 29 -3.78 11.59 1.96
N VAL A 30 -3.29 12.66 1.36
CA VAL A 30 -1.92 13.15 1.51
C VAL A 30 -1.95 14.62 1.93
N PHE A 31 -1.06 15.02 2.81
CA PHE A 31 -0.81 16.41 3.14
C PHE A 31 0.69 16.71 3.10
N VAL A 32 1.08 17.71 2.30
CA VAL A 32 2.46 18.21 2.25
C VAL A 32 2.52 19.45 3.13
N VAL A 33 3.41 19.44 4.12
CA VAL A 33 3.52 20.49 5.13
C VAL A 33 4.54 21.52 4.68
N ASP A 34 4.09 22.78 4.51
CA ASP A 34 4.97 23.92 4.24
C ASP A 34 5.79 24.29 5.49
N ASP A 35 6.98 24.83 5.30
CA ASP A 35 7.88 25.29 6.38
C ASP A 35 7.40 26.60 7.01
N SER A 36 6.20 26.57 7.57
CA SER A 36 5.56 27.69 8.28
C SER A 36 4.56 27.15 9.29
N MET A 37 4.39 27.84 10.42
CA MET A 37 3.29 27.53 11.35
C MET A 37 1.95 27.88 10.72
N GLU A 38 1.87 29.02 10.05
CA GLU A 38 0.65 29.61 9.48
C GLU A 38 0.51 29.30 7.98
N GLY A 39 -0.67 29.60 7.45
CA GLY A 39 -0.95 29.43 6.02
C GLY A 39 -1.79 28.18 5.71
N PRO A 40 -2.27 28.06 4.48
CA PRO A 40 -3.20 26.98 4.10
C PRO A 40 -2.58 25.59 4.12
N ASN A 41 -1.25 25.48 3.97
CA ASN A 41 -0.50 24.24 4.00
C ASN A 41 0.54 24.21 5.14
N GLY A 42 0.47 25.16 6.08
CA GLY A 42 1.37 25.23 7.21
C GLY A 42 1.11 24.12 8.24
N ILE A 43 1.93 24.09 9.26
CA ILE A 43 1.92 23.05 10.31
C ILE A 43 0.56 23.00 11.03
N GLU A 44 -0.02 24.15 11.44
CA GLU A 44 -1.32 24.19 12.10
C GLU A 44 -2.47 23.73 11.18
N ALA A 45 -2.43 24.10 9.92
CA ALA A 45 -3.39 23.63 8.92
C ALA A 45 -3.29 22.10 8.72
N SER A 46 -2.08 21.55 8.78
CA SER A 46 -1.87 20.10 8.67
C SER A 46 -2.49 19.33 9.84
N TRP A 47 -2.39 19.82 11.06
CA TRP A 47 -3.03 19.21 12.23
C TRP A 47 -4.54 19.15 12.09
N ARG A 48 -5.15 20.25 11.65
CA ARG A 48 -6.59 20.32 11.37
C ARG A 48 -6.98 19.33 10.28
N PHE A 49 -6.21 19.26 9.18
CA PHE A 49 -6.47 18.37 8.07
C PHE A 49 -6.37 16.89 8.49
N VAL A 50 -5.29 16.50 9.19
CA VAL A 50 -5.10 15.12 9.68
C VAL A 50 -6.24 14.75 10.65
N SER A 51 -6.60 15.64 11.55
CA SER A 51 -7.74 15.40 12.46
C SER A 51 -9.04 15.20 11.71
N HIS A 52 -9.29 15.98 10.64
CA HIS A 52 -10.46 15.82 9.79
C HIS A 52 -10.45 14.47 9.08
N ALA A 53 -9.33 14.08 8.46
CA ALA A 53 -9.19 12.80 7.77
C ALA A 53 -9.44 11.62 8.72
N LEU A 54 -8.79 11.60 9.87
CA LEU A 54 -8.94 10.52 10.86
C LEU A 54 -10.35 10.40 11.41
N ARG A 55 -11.03 11.53 11.72
CA ARG A 55 -12.42 11.52 12.18
C ARG A 55 -13.39 10.96 11.14
N ASN A 56 -13.11 11.18 9.88
CA ASN A 56 -13.88 10.61 8.77
C ASN A 56 -13.39 9.21 8.38
N GLY A 57 -12.42 8.67 9.14
CA GLY A 57 -11.90 7.33 9.01
C GLY A 57 -10.92 7.13 7.84
N ALA A 58 -10.40 8.20 7.25
CA ALA A 58 -9.34 8.12 6.24
C ALA A 58 -7.96 8.07 6.90
N GLY A 59 -7.04 7.29 6.31
CA GLY A 59 -5.62 7.39 6.63
C GLY A 59 -5.02 8.66 6.03
N CYS A 60 -3.96 9.19 6.64
CA CYS A 60 -3.26 10.38 6.14
C CYS A 60 -1.74 10.15 6.06
N ALA A 61 -1.17 10.33 4.87
CA ALA A 61 0.26 10.43 4.69
C ALA A 61 0.67 11.90 4.83
N VAL A 62 1.57 12.18 5.76
CA VAL A 62 2.06 13.53 6.07
C VAL A 62 3.50 13.66 5.60
N HIS A 63 3.73 14.47 4.58
CA HIS A 63 5.04 14.71 4.00
C HIS A 63 5.70 15.91 4.65
N LEU A 64 6.83 15.68 5.33
CA LEU A 64 7.51 16.63 6.19
C LEU A 64 8.79 17.20 5.57
N SER A 65 9.12 16.85 4.33
CA SER A 65 10.40 17.13 3.68
C SER A 65 10.67 18.61 3.42
N GLU A 66 9.63 19.44 3.36
CA GLU A 66 9.77 20.89 3.20
C GLU A 66 10.13 21.60 4.51
N LEU A 67 9.92 20.96 5.66
CA LEU A 67 10.28 21.54 6.96
C LEU A 67 11.79 21.67 7.07
N ARG A 68 12.24 22.83 7.54
CA ARG A 68 13.68 23.05 7.78
C ARG A 68 14.25 22.11 8.83
N PRO A 69 15.54 21.74 8.71
CA PRO A 69 16.19 20.85 9.65
C PRO A 69 16.22 21.41 11.08
N LYS A 70 16.30 20.53 12.05
CA LYS A 70 16.52 20.82 13.46
C LYS A 70 17.79 21.68 13.64
N GLY A 71 17.68 22.70 14.45
CA GLY A 71 18.77 23.63 14.71
C GLY A 71 18.90 24.79 13.71
N SER A 72 18.14 24.79 12.61
CA SER A 72 18.10 25.91 11.68
C SER A 72 17.55 27.18 12.35
N ASP A 73 18.09 28.35 11.98
CA ASP A 73 17.55 29.64 12.43
C ASP A 73 16.15 29.85 11.83
N ASN A 74 15.17 30.16 12.65
CA ASN A 74 13.80 30.45 12.25
C ASN A 74 13.58 31.94 11.87
N GLY A 75 14.65 32.75 11.81
CA GLY A 75 14.59 34.18 11.49
C GLY A 75 14.03 35.06 12.61
N LYS A 76 13.74 34.48 13.78
CA LYS A 76 13.20 35.19 14.98
C LYS A 76 14.06 35.02 16.23
N GLY A 77 15.33 34.58 16.04
CA GLY A 77 16.27 34.34 17.13
C GLY A 77 16.01 33.03 17.90
N LEU A 78 15.22 32.11 17.33
CA LEU A 78 14.96 30.77 17.84
C LEU A 78 15.42 29.74 16.83
N VAL A 79 15.71 28.53 17.28
CA VAL A 79 16.08 27.40 16.43
C VAL A 79 14.88 26.51 16.13
N ALA A 80 14.83 25.96 14.92
CA ALA A 80 13.82 25.01 14.51
C ALA A 80 13.96 23.68 15.28
N SER A 81 12.83 23.04 15.61
CA SER A 81 12.82 21.72 16.25
C SER A 81 12.92 20.56 15.26
N GLY A 82 12.72 20.83 13.96
CA GLY A 82 12.81 19.85 12.88
C GLY A 82 11.60 18.94 12.70
N PRO A 83 11.54 18.19 11.57
CA PRO A 83 10.39 17.34 11.21
C PRO A 83 10.13 16.23 12.24
N CYS A 84 11.14 15.68 12.89
CA CYS A 84 11.00 14.60 13.86
C CYS A 84 10.18 15.03 15.08
N SER A 85 10.39 16.25 15.57
CA SER A 85 9.62 16.82 16.67
C SER A 85 8.14 16.99 16.30
N PHE A 86 7.85 17.55 15.13
CA PHE A 86 6.47 17.71 14.67
C PHE A 86 5.80 16.35 14.37
N GLY A 87 6.57 15.35 13.95
CA GLY A 87 6.10 13.98 13.71
C GLY A 87 5.37 13.38 14.91
N GLN A 88 5.80 13.66 16.13
CA GLN A 88 5.18 13.16 17.37
C GLN A 88 3.75 13.67 17.56
N ILE A 89 3.43 14.87 17.07
CA ILE A 89 2.08 15.45 17.17
C ILE A 89 1.09 14.62 16.34
N TYR A 90 1.48 14.19 15.14
CA TYR A 90 0.60 13.36 14.30
C TYR A 90 0.36 11.98 14.89
N SER A 91 1.37 11.38 15.52
CA SER A 91 1.22 10.15 16.28
C SER A 91 0.22 10.31 17.43
N CYS A 92 0.34 11.39 18.20
CA CYS A 92 -0.58 11.71 19.28
C CYS A 92 -2.01 11.96 18.76
N LEU A 93 -2.18 12.69 17.66
CA LEU A 93 -3.50 12.89 17.04
C LEU A 93 -4.16 11.55 16.67
N ASN A 94 -3.42 10.63 16.07
CA ASN A 94 -3.95 9.31 15.71
C ASN A 94 -4.35 8.51 16.96
N GLU A 95 -3.53 8.54 17.99
CA GLU A 95 -3.85 7.89 19.27
C GLU A 95 -5.15 8.41 19.87
N GLN A 96 -5.30 9.72 20.01
CA GLN A 96 -6.44 10.32 20.69
C GLN A 96 -7.74 10.17 19.90
N LEU A 97 -7.70 10.35 18.60
CA LEU A 97 -8.88 10.21 17.75
C LEU A 97 -9.33 8.75 17.60
N ARG A 98 -8.40 7.80 17.65
CA ARG A 98 -8.70 6.38 17.70
C ARG A 98 -9.52 6.00 18.95
N ARG A 99 -9.15 6.51 20.12
CA ARG A 99 -9.80 6.17 21.41
C ARG A 99 -11.16 6.82 21.58
N GLY A 100 -11.41 7.94 20.92
CA GLY A 100 -12.64 8.74 21.08
C GLY A 100 -13.78 8.40 20.16
N GLY A 101 -13.64 7.42 19.22
CA GLY A 101 -14.61 7.16 18.17
C GLY A 101 -15.11 5.72 18.08
N GLN A 102 -16.32 5.58 17.55
CA GLN A 102 -16.86 4.29 17.11
C GLN A 102 -16.08 3.70 15.90
N TYR A 103 -15.06 4.42 15.44
CA TYR A 103 -14.35 4.14 14.22
C TYR A 103 -13.00 3.49 14.52
N LYS A 104 -12.80 2.34 13.92
CA LYS A 104 -11.51 1.66 13.94
C LYS A 104 -10.45 2.57 13.32
N ASN A 105 -9.29 2.46 13.81
CA ASN A 105 -8.02 3.09 13.54
C ASN A 105 -7.86 3.80 12.19
N GLY A 106 -7.66 5.10 12.20
CA GLY A 106 -6.99 5.78 11.12
C GLY A 106 -5.51 5.36 11.09
N ALA A 107 -4.88 5.47 9.95
CA ALA A 107 -3.45 5.26 9.81
C ALA A 107 -2.76 6.59 9.51
N VAL A 108 -1.62 6.83 10.15
CA VAL A 108 -0.74 7.97 9.86
C VAL A 108 0.61 7.44 9.44
N VAL A 109 1.07 7.90 8.28
CA VAL A 109 2.43 7.63 7.80
C VAL A 109 3.14 8.96 7.64
N LEU A 110 4.30 9.09 8.28
CA LEU A 110 5.17 10.24 8.16
C LEU A 110 6.19 9.97 7.06
N HIS A 111 6.33 10.89 6.12
CA HIS A 111 7.25 10.80 5.02
C HIS A 111 8.36 11.82 5.16
N LEU A 112 9.60 11.42 4.89
CA LEU A 112 10.75 12.30 4.80
C LEU A 112 11.65 11.88 3.63
N ASP A 113 12.13 12.87 2.87
CA ASP A 113 13.07 12.61 1.76
C ASP A 113 14.42 12.13 2.29
N LEU A 114 15.02 11.17 1.61
CA LEU A 114 16.32 10.61 1.95
C LEU A 114 17.43 11.68 2.09
N LYS A 115 17.33 12.72 1.28
CA LYS A 115 18.30 13.85 1.27
C LYS A 115 18.09 14.88 2.37
N HIS A 116 17.06 14.74 3.23
CA HIS A 116 16.81 15.70 4.32
C HIS A 116 17.89 15.57 5.39
N ASP A 117 18.39 16.71 5.93
CA ASP A 117 19.48 16.71 6.92
C ASP A 117 19.15 15.95 8.21
N ASP A 118 17.86 15.86 8.59
CA ASP A 118 17.40 15.11 9.76
C ASP A 118 17.09 13.63 9.49
N ILE A 119 17.49 13.09 8.34
CA ILE A 119 17.12 11.72 7.93
C ILE A 119 17.60 10.66 8.94
N LEU A 120 18.81 10.78 9.48
CA LEU A 120 19.33 9.84 10.48
C LEU A 120 18.53 9.88 11.78
N GLU A 121 18.14 11.08 12.26
CA GLU A 121 17.25 11.20 13.42
C GLU A 121 15.91 10.54 13.14
N PHE A 122 15.33 10.78 11.95
CA PHE A 122 14.04 10.24 11.54
C PHE A 122 14.05 8.70 11.48
N VAL A 123 15.08 8.10 10.87
CA VAL A 123 15.22 6.63 10.75
C VAL A 123 15.43 5.97 12.11
N ASN A 124 16.29 6.59 12.96
CA ASN A 124 16.67 6.02 14.24
C ASN A 124 15.73 6.37 15.41
N MET A 125 14.68 7.16 15.15
CA MET A 125 13.71 7.50 16.19
C MET A 125 13.08 6.23 16.76
N PRO A 126 13.14 6.02 18.10
CA PRO A 126 12.58 4.85 18.74
C PRO A 126 11.06 4.75 18.52
N ARG A 127 10.55 3.53 18.38
CA ARG A 127 9.13 3.28 18.14
C ARG A 127 8.22 3.90 19.21
N HIS A 128 8.62 3.88 20.48
CA HIS A 128 7.84 4.47 21.58
C HIS A 128 7.65 5.97 21.48
N GLN A 129 8.43 6.69 20.66
CA GLN A 129 8.22 8.11 20.37
C GLN A 129 7.18 8.37 19.28
N LEU A 130 6.91 7.35 18.44
CA LEU A 130 5.94 7.37 17.35
C LEU A 130 5.04 6.12 17.37
N PRO A 131 4.41 5.77 18.48
CA PRO A 131 3.70 4.49 18.63
C PRO A 131 2.53 4.33 17.66
N TRP A 132 1.93 5.44 17.20
CA TRP A 132 0.74 5.47 16.37
C TRP A 132 0.99 6.05 14.97
N ALA A 133 2.24 6.14 14.54
CA ALA A 133 2.61 6.58 13.21
C ALA A 133 3.69 5.66 12.62
N LYS A 134 3.58 5.38 11.32
CA LYS A 134 4.60 4.68 10.54
C LYS A 134 5.51 5.69 9.86
N ARG A 135 6.66 5.24 9.39
CA ARG A 135 7.64 6.07 8.71
C ARG A 135 7.95 5.54 7.31
N CYS A 136 7.98 6.44 6.37
CA CYS A 136 8.38 6.15 4.99
C CYS A 136 9.47 7.12 4.55
N ILE A 137 10.46 6.63 3.81
CA ILE A 137 11.49 7.44 3.20
C ILE A 137 11.21 7.55 1.72
N ASP A 138 11.12 8.78 1.24
CA ASP A 138 10.95 9.08 -0.18
C ASP A 138 12.32 9.30 -0.83
N LEU A 139 12.59 8.62 -1.95
CA LEU A 139 13.90 8.66 -2.58
C LEU A 139 13.88 8.47 -4.09
N THR A 140 14.94 8.92 -4.73
CA THR A 140 15.32 8.57 -6.09
C THR A 140 16.51 7.60 -6.07
N ILE A 141 16.81 6.99 -7.22
CA ILE A 141 18.05 6.20 -7.40
C ILE A 141 19.29 7.06 -7.10
N GLU A 142 19.28 8.32 -7.53
CA GLU A 142 20.39 9.25 -7.29
C GLU A 142 20.55 9.55 -5.80
N ASP A 143 19.46 9.80 -5.07
CA ASP A 143 19.50 10.03 -3.62
C ASP A 143 20.13 8.85 -2.89
N TRP A 144 19.72 7.61 -3.23
CA TRP A 144 20.28 6.40 -2.65
C TRP A 144 21.77 6.24 -2.95
N ASN A 145 22.17 6.42 -4.21
CA ASN A 145 23.57 6.27 -4.62
C ASN A 145 24.50 7.29 -3.96
N ASN A 146 23.98 8.47 -3.65
CA ASN A 146 24.74 9.55 -2.99
C ASN A 146 24.68 9.50 -1.45
N ALA A 147 23.81 8.66 -0.86
CA ALA A 147 23.72 8.53 0.59
C ALA A 147 24.97 7.90 1.18
N THR A 148 25.32 8.31 2.41
CA THR A 148 26.45 7.73 3.15
C THR A 148 26.13 6.30 3.59
N ASP A 149 27.17 5.49 3.82
CA ASP A 149 26.99 4.12 4.33
C ASP A 149 26.23 4.11 5.66
N GLU A 150 26.47 5.08 6.55
CA GLU A 150 25.74 5.22 7.81
C GLU A 150 24.23 5.37 7.61
N ILE A 151 23.79 6.18 6.63
CA ILE A 151 22.38 6.38 6.30
C ILE A 151 21.80 5.08 5.71
N LYS A 152 22.50 4.46 4.77
CA LYS A 152 22.08 3.20 4.15
C LYS A 152 21.91 2.10 5.18
N ASP A 153 22.92 1.89 6.04
CA ASP A 153 22.88 0.87 7.10
C ASP A 153 21.72 1.11 8.07
N ALA A 154 21.47 2.35 8.47
CA ALA A 154 20.35 2.70 9.33
C ALA A 154 19.00 2.37 8.67
N ILE A 155 18.84 2.67 7.37
CA ILE A 155 17.62 2.36 6.61
C ILE A 155 17.42 0.86 6.47
N LEU A 156 18.45 0.11 6.08
CA LEU A 156 18.38 -1.35 5.95
C LEU A 156 18.01 -2.03 7.26
N ALA A 157 18.59 -1.57 8.36
CA ALA A 157 18.23 -2.03 9.69
C ALA A 157 16.78 -1.67 10.06
N GLY A 158 16.32 -0.48 9.68
CA GLY A 158 14.94 -0.03 9.89
C GLY A 158 13.92 -0.86 9.10
N ILE A 159 14.23 -1.22 7.85
CA ILE A 159 13.41 -2.12 7.03
C ILE A 159 13.34 -3.51 7.65
N SER A 160 14.48 -4.05 8.08
CA SER A 160 14.55 -5.38 8.72
C SER A 160 13.71 -5.47 9.99
N ARG A 161 13.63 -4.38 10.76
CA ARG A 161 12.77 -4.30 11.96
C ARG A 161 11.30 -4.00 11.65
N GLY A 162 10.94 -3.74 10.38
CA GLY A 162 9.58 -3.31 10.00
C GLY A 162 9.23 -1.86 10.41
N ASP A 163 10.24 -1.02 10.71
CA ASP A 163 10.04 0.36 11.15
C ASP A 163 9.96 1.35 9.99
N ILE A 164 10.63 1.03 8.89
CA ILE A 164 10.85 1.92 7.75
C ILE A 164 10.30 1.30 6.48
N TRP A 165 9.52 2.08 5.74
CA TRP A 165 9.06 1.80 4.39
C TRP A 165 9.76 2.72 3.40
N LEU A 166 9.74 2.37 2.11
CA LEU A 166 10.32 3.20 1.05
C LEU A 166 9.30 3.51 -0.02
N ALA A 167 9.37 4.72 -0.57
CA ALA A 167 8.61 5.11 -1.76
C ALA A 167 9.52 5.86 -2.74
N LYS A 168 9.40 5.55 -4.04
CA LYS A 168 10.10 6.31 -5.07
C LYS A 168 9.44 7.65 -5.26
N ILE A 169 10.24 8.72 -5.36
CA ILE A 169 9.74 10.04 -5.72
C ILE A 169 9.22 10.00 -7.16
N LYS A 170 7.96 10.40 -7.34
CA LYS A 170 7.28 10.44 -8.64
C LYS A 170 6.85 11.85 -9.02
N GLN A 171 6.72 12.07 -10.31
CA GLN A 171 6.17 13.30 -10.89
C GLN A 171 4.97 12.96 -11.78
N ASP A 172 4.06 13.90 -11.90
CA ASP A 172 2.97 13.82 -12.86
C ASP A 172 3.44 14.19 -14.29
N GLN A 173 2.54 14.15 -15.26
CA GLN A 173 2.83 14.44 -16.64
C GLN A 173 3.28 15.88 -16.90
N TRP A 174 3.14 16.79 -15.95
CA TRP A 174 3.60 18.18 -16.00
C TRP A 174 4.88 18.41 -15.21
N GLY A 175 5.53 17.37 -14.71
CA GLY A 175 6.75 17.43 -13.91
C GLY A 175 6.55 17.89 -12.46
N ARG A 176 5.31 17.93 -11.96
CA ARG A 176 5.02 18.29 -10.57
C ARG A 176 5.12 17.02 -9.71
N ARG A 177 5.75 17.15 -8.55
CA ARG A 177 5.84 16.04 -7.59
C ARG A 177 4.44 15.59 -7.15
N ILE A 178 4.25 14.28 -7.09
CA ILE A 178 3.12 13.60 -6.48
C ILE A 178 3.63 12.71 -5.36
N TYR A 179 2.82 12.49 -4.35
CA TYR A 179 3.22 11.97 -3.06
C TYR A 179 2.50 10.69 -2.74
N ALA A 180 3.22 9.70 -2.20
CA ALA A 180 2.64 8.41 -1.84
C ALA A 180 1.63 8.55 -0.69
N ASN A 181 0.53 7.81 -0.78
CA ASN A 181 -0.47 7.69 0.27
C ASN A 181 0.03 6.79 1.42
N VAL A 182 -0.87 6.45 2.34
CA VAL A 182 -0.57 5.61 3.52
C VAL A 182 -0.08 4.20 3.14
N CYS A 183 -0.69 3.58 2.14
CA CYS A 183 -0.36 2.22 1.70
C CYS A 183 0.64 2.19 0.53
N LEU A 184 1.13 3.34 0.12
CA LEU A 184 2.18 3.57 -0.88
C LEU A 184 1.82 3.13 -2.32
N GLU A 185 0.57 2.77 -2.60
CA GLU A 185 0.12 2.38 -3.94
C GLU A 185 -0.43 3.55 -4.76
N VAL A 186 -0.96 4.60 -4.10
CA VAL A 186 -1.55 5.76 -4.77
C VAL A 186 -0.66 6.99 -4.59
N PHE A 187 -0.43 7.72 -5.66
CA PHE A 187 0.35 8.95 -5.65
C PHE A 187 -0.54 10.15 -5.94
N LEU A 188 -0.57 11.09 -5.01
CA LEU A 188 -1.51 12.20 -4.95
C LEU A 188 -0.79 13.54 -4.90
N ARG A 189 -1.47 14.58 -5.33
CA ARG A 189 -1.16 15.95 -4.91
C ARG A 189 -1.59 16.13 -3.45
N SER A 190 -0.99 17.11 -2.76
CA SER A 190 -1.44 17.48 -1.41
C SER A 190 -2.95 17.71 -1.38
N ARG A 191 -3.65 17.14 -0.40
CA ARG A 191 -5.10 17.13 -0.22
C ARG A 191 -5.89 16.32 -1.26
N GLY A 192 -5.21 15.55 -2.11
CA GLY A 192 -5.84 14.58 -2.99
C GLY A 192 -6.43 13.41 -2.21
N THR A 193 -7.34 12.68 -2.84
CA THR A 193 -8.09 11.59 -2.21
C THR A 193 -7.95 10.29 -2.97
N CYS A 194 -7.84 9.20 -2.25
CA CYS A 194 -7.77 7.86 -2.81
C CYS A 194 -9.19 7.28 -2.92
N LEU A 195 -9.62 6.99 -4.14
CA LEU A 195 -10.85 6.28 -4.45
C LEU A 195 -10.50 4.99 -5.19
N LEU A 196 -10.79 3.82 -4.58
CA LEU A 196 -10.31 2.52 -5.02
C LEU A 196 -11.44 1.51 -5.19
N GLU A 197 -11.34 0.73 -6.25
CA GLU A 197 -12.05 -0.52 -6.49
C GLU A 197 -11.09 -1.56 -7.06
N HIS A 198 -11.47 -2.83 -7.01
CA HIS A 198 -10.64 -3.93 -7.46
C HIS A 198 -11.44 -4.89 -8.34
N ILE A 199 -10.80 -5.43 -9.36
CA ILE A 199 -11.35 -6.55 -10.11
C ILE A 199 -11.02 -7.83 -9.37
N ASN A 200 -12.04 -8.59 -9.01
CA ASN A 200 -11.91 -9.94 -8.48
C ASN A 200 -11.59 -10.91 -9.63
N LEU A 201 -10.30 -11.13 -9.85
CA LEU A 201 -9.82 -11.99 -10.93
C LEU A 201 -10.34 -13.43 -10.79
N GLY A 202 -10.44 -13.95 -9.56
CA GLY A 202 -10.95 -15.29 -9.29
C GLY A 202 -12.43 -15.50 -9.66
N ALA A 203 -13.21 -14.41 -9.74
CA ALA A 203 -14.60 -14.46 -10.19
C ALA A 203 -14.78 -14.37 -11.72
N CYS A 204 -13.67 -14.22 -12.46
CA CYS A 204 -13.68 -14.07 -13.91
C CYS A 204 -13.04 -15.28 -14.60
N THR A 205 -13.55 -15.66 -15.75
CA THR A 205 -12.78 -16.42 -16.75
C THR A 205 -11.87 -15.46 -17.52
N PRO A 206 -10.81 -15.94 -18.19
CA PRO A 206 -9.97 -15.07 -19.02
C PRO A 206 -10.75 -14.23 -20.05
N GLN A 207 -11.80 -14.80 -20.64
CA GLN A 207 -12.66 -14.13 -21.63
C GLN A 207 -13.52 -13.00 -21.03
N GLU A 208 -13.78 -13.05 -19.75
CA GLU A 208 -14.61 -12.06 -19.04
C GLU A 208 -13.79 -10.88 -18.49
N LEU A 209 -12.46 -11.00 -18.40
CA LEU A 209 -11.59 -9.95 -17.88
C LEU A 209 -11.78 -8.59 -18.58
N PRO A 210 -11.82 -8.47 -19.92
CA PRO A 210 -12.01 -7.18 -20.55
C PRO A 210 -13.33 -6.50 -20.18
N ALA A 211 -14.41 -7.28 -20.07
CA ALA A 211 -15.72 -6.75 -19.66
C ALA A 211 -15.75 -6.33 -18.17
N ALA A 212 -15.12 -7.11 -17.30
CA ALA A 212 -15.02 -6.80 -15.87
C ALA A 212 -14.20 -5.52 -15.62
N PHE A 213 -13.04 -5.38 -16.26
CA PHE A 213 -12.21 -4.17 -16.17
C PHE A 213 -12.91 -2.93 -16.73
N THR A 214 -13.61 -3.09 -17.85
CA THR A 214 -14.46 -2.02 -18.44
C THR A 214 -15.52 -1.57 -17.46
N ALA A 215 -16.26 -2.50 -16.86
CA ALA A 215 -17.32 -2.19 -15.91
C ALA A 215 -16.76 -1.54 -14.63
N GLY A 216 -15.68 -2.09 -14.05
CA GLY A 216 -15.04 -1.53 -12.85
C GLY A 216 -14.51 -0.13 -13.08
N MET A 217 -13.80 0.14 -14.18
CA MET A 217 -13.31 1.48 -14.47
C MET A 217 -14.45 2.48 -14.70
N THR A 218 -15.51 2.06 -15.39
CA THR A 218 -16.68 2.90 -15.61
C THR A 218 -17.35 3.27 -14.29
N GLU A 219 -17.60 2.28 -13.43
CA GLU A 219 -18.20 2.51 -12.11
C GLU A 219 -17.33 3.44 -11.27
N LEU A 220 -16.01 3.19 -11.21
CA LEU A 220 -15.10 3.97 -10.40
C LEU A 220 -15.04 5.44 -10.84
N ILE A 221 -15.08 5.74 -12.14
CA ILE A 221 -15.13 7.11 -12.67
C ILE A 221 -16.48 7.76 -12.34
N GLU A 222 -17.57 7.03 -12.44
CA GLU A 222 -18.88 7.53 -12.03
C GLU A 222 -18.94 7.86 -10.54
N LEU A 223 -18.34 7.02 -9.70
CA LEU A 223 -18.26 7.27 -8.26
C LEU A 223 -17.38 8.49 -7.97
N HIS A 224 -16.26 8.63 -8.65
CA HIS A 224 -15.39 9.80 -8.54
C HIS A 224 -16.16 11.10 -8.76
N SER A 225 -17.00 11.15 -9.78
CA SER A 225 -17.83 12.33 -10.08
C SER A 225 -18.93 12.63 -9.05
N LYS A 226 -19.14 11.76 -8.08
CA LYS A 226 -20.25 11.86 -7.09
C LYS A 226 -19.79 11.95 -5.66
N THR A 227 -18.47 11.93 -5.39
CA THR A 227 -17.94 11.88 -4.01
C THR A 227 -18.31 13.11 -3.19
N GLY A 228 -18.31 14.30 -3.79
CA GLY A 228 -18.59 15.56 -3.11
C GLY A 228 -17.60 15.92 -2.01
N VAL A 229 -16.39 15.33 -2.03
CA VAL A 229 -15.36 15.54 -0.98
C VAL A 229 -14.90 16.99 -0.91
N GLU A 230 -14.90 17.70 -2.04
CA GLU A 230 -14.59 19.12 -2.13
C GLU A 230 -15.53 20.02 -1.30
N ASN A 231 -16.77 19.59 -1.06
CA ASN A 231 -17.74 20.35 -0.26
C ASN A 231 -17.31 20.50 1.21
N THR A 232 -16.34 19.71 1.65
CA THR A 232 -15.76 19.85 3.00
C THR A 232 -14.82 21.04 3.11
N GLY A 233 -14.31 21.56 1.99
CA GLY A 233 -13.25 22.58 1.94
C GLY A 233 -11.86 22.10 2.33
N GLU A 234 -11.69 20.79 2.59
CA GLU A 234 -10.41 20.21 3.01
C GLU A 234 -9.68 19.53 1.85
N TYR A 235 -10.38 18.93 0.91
CA TYR A 235 -9.82 18.17 -0.20
C TYR A 235 -9.84 18.97 -1.51
N LEU A 236 -9.01 18.54 -2.45
CA LEU A 236 -9.03 19.07 -3.82
C LEU A 236 -10.40 18.84 -4.47
N THR A 237 -10.72 19.70 -5.43
CA THR A 237 -11.89 19.49 -6.28
C THR A 237 -11.68 18.29 -7.20
N GLN A 238 -12.76 17.70 -7.70
CA GLN A 238 -12.69 16.59 -8.66
C GLN A 238 -11.95 17.00 -9.97
N GLU A 239 -12.02 18.26 -10.35
CA GLU A 239 -11.31 18.77 -11.53
C GLU A 239 -9.81 18.87 -11.30
N GLU A 240 -9.38 19.12 -10.07
CA GLU A 240 -7.98 19.20 -9.68
C GLU A 240 -7.38 17.82 -9.35
N ASP A 241 -8.19 16.86 -8.88
CA ASP A 241 -7.81 15.52 -8.46
C ASP A 241 -8.36 14.45 -9.42
N ARG A 242 -7.96 14.53 -10.69
CA ARG A 242 -8.39 13.64 -11.76
C ARG A 242 -7.67 12.30 -11.70
N GLN A 243 -7.93 11.53 -10.68
CA GLN A 243 -7.33 10.22 -10.51
C GLN A 243 -8.25 9.29 -9.73
N VAL A 244 -8.16 8.01 -10.06
CA VAL A 244 -8.81 6.88 -9.40
C VAL A 244 -7.82 5.72 -9.32
N GLY A 245 -8.14 4.65 -8.61
CA GLY A 245 -7.30 3.47 -8.52
C GLY A 245 -8.10 2.18 -8.74
N LEU A 246 -8.14 1.69 -9.97
CA LEU A 246 -8.63 0.35 -10.25
C LEU A 246 -7.50 -0.65 -10.02
N GLY A 247 -7.69 -1.54 -9.06
CA GLY A 247 -6.75 -2.60 -8.72
C GLY A 247 -7.26 -3.99 -9.07
N MET A 248 -6.59 -4.99 -8.53
CA MET A 248 -6.88 -6.41 -8.75
C MET A 248 -6.74 -7.16 -7.43
N LEU A 249 -7.53 -8.20 -7.25
CA LEU A 249 -7.38 -9.19 -6.20
C LEU A 249 -7.73 -10.59 -6.72
N GLY A 250 -7.35 -11.63 -6.00
CA GLY A 250 -7.70 -13.00 -6.38
C GLY A 250 -6.89 -13.59 -7.52
N LEU A 251 -5.65 -13.11 -7.75
CA LEU A 251 -4.78 -13.71 -8.77
C LEU A 251 -4.51 -15.18 -8.49
N ALA A 252 -4.21 -15.54 -7.24
CA ALA A 252 -4.00 -16.93 -6.84
C ALA A 252 -5.19 -17.83 -7.18
N ASN A 253 -6.43 -17.35 -6.94
CA ASN A 253 -7.65 -18.07 -7.29
C ASN A 253 -7.79 -18.24 -8.81
N LEU A 254 -7.57 -17.16 -9.59
CA LEU A 254 -7.65 -17.24 -11.04
C LEU A 254 -6.67 -18.27 -11.59
N LEU A 255 -5.41 -18.21 -11.17
CA LEU A 255 -4.37 -19.13 -11.63
C LEU A 255 -4.71 -20.58 -11.29
N ALA A 256 -5.14 -20.85 -10.04
CA ALA A 256 -5.55 -22.18 -9.63
C ALA A 256 -6.73 -22.73 -10.45
N LEU A 257 -7.73 -21.88 -10.74
CA LEU A 257 -8.92 -22.26 -11.51
C LEU A 257 -8.64 -22.48 -13.00
N GLU A 258 -7.60 -21.84 -13.54
CA GLU A 258 -7.13 -22.07 -14.92
C GLU A 258 -6.05 -23.20 -15.01
N GLY A 259 -5.61 -23.74 -13.87
CA GLY A 259 -4.54 -24.75 -13.82
C GLY A 259 -3.18 -24.21 -14.25
N ILE A 260 -2.90 -22.95 -14.00
CA ILE A 260 -1.67 -22.23 -14.32
C ILE A 260 -0.92 -21.94 -13.03
N THR A 261 0.37 -22.22 -12.98
CA THR A 261 1.22 -21.85 -11.84
C THR A 261 1.70 -20.39 -11.91
N TYR A 262 2.09 -19.81 -10.77
CA TYR A 262 2.76 -18.49 -10.76
C TYR A 262 4.00 -18.47 -11.66
N ALA A 263 4.77 -19.56 -11.67
CA ALA A 263 5.96 -19.68 -12.53
C ALA A 263 5.61 -19.59 -14.01
N GLU A 264 4.62 -20.37 -14.49
CA GLU A 264 4.16 -20.34 -15.88
C GLU A 264 3.57 -19.00 -16.27
N PHE A 265 2.80 -18.37 -15.36
CA PHE A 265 2.23 -17.05 -15.61
C PHE A 265 3.32 -15.97 -15.67
N GLY A 266 4.33 -16.04 -14.81
CA GLY A 266 5.48 -15.13 -14.83
C GLY A 266 6.31 -15.24 -16.12
N GLU A 267 6.54 -16.47 -16.62
CA GLU A 267 7.20 -16.68 -17.91
C GLU A 267 6.38 -16.10 -19.07
N ALA A 268 5.06 -16.28 -19.04
CA ALA A 268 4.18 -15.73 -20.06
C ALA A 268 4.14 -14.18 -20.05
N LEU A 269 4.21 -13.57 -18.86
CA LEU A 269 4.34 -12.12 -18.72
C LEU A 269 5.65 -11.61 -19.32
N ASN A 270 6.77 -12.30 -19.04
CA ASN A 270 8.07 -11.93 -19.59
C ASN A 270 8.10 -12.07 -21.12
N GLU A 271 7.58 -13.17 -21.68
CA GLU A 271 7.45 -13.35 -23.14
C GLU A 271 6.65 -12.21 -23.77
N HIS A 272 5.54 -11.83 -23.14
CA HIS A 272 4.67 -10.76 -23.64
C HIS A 272 5.33 -9.38 -23.61
N LEU A 273 6.08 -9.11 -22.56
CA LEU A 273 6.71 -7.80 -22.33
C LEU A 273 8.04 -7.64 -23.08
N TYR A 274 8.78 -8.75 -23.26
CA TYR A 274 10.13 -8.79 -23.79
C TYR A 274 10.29 -9.96 -24.79
N PRO A 275 9.64 -9.90 -25.97
CA PRO A 275 9.47 -11.04 -26.87
C PRO A 275 10.78 -11.58 -27.48
N ASP A 276 11.88 -10.85 -27.35
CA ASP A 276 13.18 -11.25 -27.91
C ASP A 276 13.93 -12.27 -27.03
N GLY A 277 13.36 -12.69 -25.89
CA GLY A 277 13.93 -13.70 -24.99
C GLY A 277 13.54 -15.13 -25.36
N ASP A 278 14.27 -16.10 -24.81
CA ASP A 278 13.92 -17.52 -24.91
C ASP A 278 13.04 -17.92 -23.72
N TYR A 279 11.74 -18.15 -23.97
CA TYR A 279 10.76 -18.48 -22.94
C TYR A 279 10.07 -19.82 -23.23
N ILE A 280 9.79 -20.57 -22.17
CA ILE A 280 8.98 -21.78 -22.24
C ILE A 280 7.60 -21.47 -21.66
N VAL A 281 6.65 -21.16 -22.54
CA VAL A 281 5.32 -20.68 -22.15
C VAL A 281 4.23 -21.65 -22.61
N THR A 282 3.35 -22.03 -21.69
CA THR A 282 2.16 -22.82 -22.01
C THR A 282 1.14 -22.00 -22.81
N PRO A 283 0.36 -22.61 -23.72
CA PRO A 283 -0.66 -21.90 -24.50
C PRO A 283 -1.69 -21.20 -23.61
N ASP A 284 -2.08 -21.81 -22.49
CA ASP A 284 -3.11 -21.26 -21.59
C ASP A 284 -2.57 -20.04 -20.80
N ALA A 285 -1.31 -20.09 -20.31
CA ALA A 285 -0.68 -18.94 -19.66
C ALA A 285 -0.55 -17.75 -20.63
N ARG A 286 -0.12 -18.01 -21.89
CA ARG A 286 -0.05 -16.97 -22.94
C ARG A 286 -1.40 -16.35 -23.23
N LYS A 287 -2.46 -17.17 -23.32
CA LYS A 287 -3.83 -16.72 -23.53
C LYS A 287 -4.34 -15.86 -22.36
N LEU A 288 -4.02 -16.24 -21.12
CA LEU A 288 -4.39 -15.48 -19.93
C LEU A 288 -3.70 -14.11 -19.91
N VAL A 289 -2.40 -14.05 -20.17
CA VAL A 289 -1.65 -12.77 -20.23
C VAL A 289 -2.23 -11.87 -21.32
N LYS A 290 -2.55 -12.39 -22.48
CA LYS A 290 -3.18 -11.63 -23.57
C LYS A 290 -4.54 -11.06 -23.14
N ALA A 291 -5.38 -11.87 -22.49
CA ALA A 291 -6.68 -11.43 -22.00
C ALA A 291 -6.55 -10.32 -20.92
N LEU A 292 -5.57 -10.45 -20.03
CA LEU A 292 -5.27 -9.42 -19.04
C LEU A 292 -4.81 -8.11 -19.69
N GLN A 293 -3.92 -8.18 -20.69
CA GLN A 293 -3.49 -6.99 -21.43
C GLN A 293 -4.65 -6.31 -22.16
N GLU A 294 -5.53 -7.08 -22.78
CA GLU A 294 -6.75 -6.55 -23.42
C GLU A 294 -7.65 -5.86 -22.40
N ALA A 295 -7.81 -6.45 -21.22
CA ALA A 295 -8.60 -5.90 -20.12
C ALA A 295 -8.03 -4.57 -19.60
N ILE A 296 -6.73 -4.52 -19.35
CA ILE A 296 -6.03 -3.30 -18.93
C ILE A 296 -6.16 -2.20 -19.99
N ASN A 297 -5.98 -2.53 -21.28
CA ASN A 297 -6.11 -1.57 -22.36
C ASN A 297 -7.53 -1.02 -22.49
N ALA A 298 -8.56 -1.85 -22.33
CA ALA A 298 -9.95 -1.43 -22.35
C ALA A 298 -10.26 -0.44 -21.22
N ALA A 299 -9.86 -0.76 -19.99
CA ALA A 299 -10.01 0.15 -18.84
C ALA A 299 -9.21 1.44 -19.01
N ALA A 300 -7.97 1.36 -19.51
CA ALA A 300 -7.14 2.54 -19.78
C ALA A 300 -7.77 3.49 -20.83
N SER A 301 -8.44 2.93 -21.85
CA SER A 301 -9.17 3.73 -22.84
C SER A 301 -10.32 4.52 -22.21
N ILE A 302 -11.08 3.89 -21.29
CA ILE A 302 -12.18 4.56 -20.57
C ILE A 302 -11.62 5.68 -19.69
N ALA A 303 -10.55 5.41 -18.93
CA ALA A 303 -9.92 6.41 -18.07
C ALA A 303 -9.41 7.62 -18.87
N ARG A 304 -8.76 7.39 -20.04
CA ARG A 304 -8.31 8.49 -20.92
C ARG A 304 -9.49 9.30 -21.48
N ASN A 305 -10.57 8.63 -21.90
CA ASN A 305 -11.76 9.31 -22.39
C ASN A 305 -12.44 10.18 -21.32
N ALA A 306 -12.28 9.80 -20.04
CA ALA A 306 -12.72 10.60 -18.90
C ALA A 306 -11.68 11.62 -18.43
N ASN A 307 -10.57 11.80 -19.14
CA ASN A 307 -9.46 12.68 -18.79
C ASN A 307 -8.85 12.41 -17.41
N MET A 308 -8.76 11.14 -17.00
CA MET A 308 -8.05 10.78 -15.78
C MET A 308 -6.54 10.85 -15.98
N ASP A 309 -5.84 11.46 -15.03
CA ASP A 309 -4.38 11.57 -15.04
C ASP A 309 -3.72 10.25 -14.62
N ARG A 310 -4.36 9.51 -13.72
CA ARG A 310 -3.98 8.18 -13.24
C ARG A 310 -5.23 7.36 -12.94
N ALA A 311 -5.13 6.03 -13.10
CA ALA A 311 -6.33 5.19 -13.03
C ALA A 311 -6.12 3.79 -12.44
N PHE A 312 -4.87 3.33 -12.26
CA PHE A 312 -4.59 1.98 -11.77
C PHE A 312 -3.75 2.02 -10.49
N ALA A 313 -4.21 1.32 -9.45
CA ALA A 313 -3.48 1.15 -8.20
C ALA A 313 -3.83 -0.21 -7.59
N ILE A 314 -2.82 -0.94 -7.11
CA ILE A 314 -3.03 -2.24 -6.47
C ILE A 314 -2.79 -2.07 -4.97
N ALA A 315 -3.89 -2.00 -4.22
CA ALA A 315 -3.89 -1.82 -2.78
C ALA A 315 -3.81 -3.15 -2.03
N PRO A 316 -3.40 -3.14 -0.74
CA PRO A 316 -3.52 -4.31 0.12
C PRO A 316 -5.01 -4.56 0.39
N THR A 317 -5.53 -5.70 -0.04
CA THR A 317 -6.98 -5.95 -0.11
C THR A 317 -7.46 -7.01 0.88
N ALA A 318 -6.72 -7.30 1.94
CA ALA A 318 -7.05 -8.39 2.87
C ALA A 318 -8.51 -8.36 3.34
N SER A 319 -8.96 -7.29 3.98
CA SER A 319 -10.34 -7.18 4.46
C SER A 319 -11.38 -7.11 3.33
N CYS A 320 -11.00 -6.57 2.18
CA CYS A 320 -11.87 -6.53 1.01
C CYS A 320 -12.09 -7.95 0.46
N SER A 321 -11.02 -8.73 0.31
CA SER A 321 -11.04 -10.06 -0.30
C SER A 321 -11.94 -11.06 0.43
N TYR A 322 -12.00 -11.01 1.76
CA TYR A 322 -12.84 -11.91 2.56
C TYR A 322 -14.35 -11.82 2.28
N ARG A 323 -14.82 -10.72 1.71
CA ARG A 323 -16.22 -10.49 1.36
C ARG A 323 -16.60 -11.04 0.00
N TYR A 324 -15.60 -11.46 -0.79
CA TYR A 324 -15.81 -11.89 -2.17
C TYR A 324 -15.44 -13.36 -2.35
N LYS A 325 -16.04 -13.96 -3.35
CA LYS A 325 -15.82 -15.35 -3.72
C LYS A 325 -15.31 -15.45 -5.15
N ASP A 326 -14.53 -16.47 -5.40
CA ASP A 326 -14.18 -16.88 -6.75
C ASP A 326 -15.34 -17.63 -7.43
N ARG A 327 -15.19 -17.99 -8.69
CA ARG A 327 -16.22 -18.70 -9.45
C ARG A 327 -16.48 -20.15 -8.99
N ALA A 328 -15.60 -20.71 -8.14
CA ALA A 328 -15.81 -22.01 -7.50
C ALA A 328 -16.46 -21.87 -6.09
N GLY A 329 -16.67 -20.64 -5.60
CA GLY A 329 -17.28 -20.37 -4.30
C GLY A 329 -16.29 -20.28 -3.14
N TYR A 330 -14.98 -20.36 -3.39
CA TYR A 330 -13.95 -20.16 -2.37
C TYR A 330 -13.73 -18.67 -2.09
N THR A 331 -13.21 -18.37 -0.90
CA THR A 331 -12.81 -17.00 -0.57
C THR A 331 -11.71 -16.51 -1.52
N THR A 332 -11.80 -15.27 -1.94
CA THR A 332 -10.79 -14.66 -2.80
C THR A 332 -9.54 -14.32 -2.00
N ALA A 333 -8.37 -14.68 -2.52
CA ALA A 333 -7.09 -14.27 -1.95
C ALA A 333 -6.84 -12.76 -2.14
N PRO A 334 -6.15 -12.09 -1.21
CA PRO A 334 -5.83 -10.68 -1.37
C PRO A 334 -4.91 -10.41 -2.57
N GLU A 335 -5.06 -9.25 -3.17
CA GLU A 335 -4.15 -8.65 -4.17
C GLU A 335 -3.56 -9.65 -5.21
N LEU A 336 -2.28 -9.50 -5.53
CA LEU A 336 -1.54 -10.33 -6.51
C LEU A 336 -0.68 -11.41 -5.84
N ALA A 337 -0.43 -11.27 -4.55
CA ALA A 337 0.45 -12.17 -3.82
C ALA A 337 -0.19 -13.55 -3.62
N PRO A 338 0.61 -14.62 -3.68
CA PRO A 338 0.15 -15.92 -3.21
C PRO A 338 -0.08 -15.85 -1.68
N PRO A 339 -1.16 -16.46 -1.16
CA PRO A 339 -1.40 -16.44 0.28
C PRO A 339 -0.36 -17.27 1.03
N ILE A 340 -0.09 -16.91 2.30
CA ILE A 340 0.83 -17.66 3.17
C ILE A 340 0.31 -19.08 3.40
N GLY A 341 -1.00 -19.23 3.58
CA GLY A 341 -1.67 -20.51 3.72
C GLY A 341 -2.98 -20.55 2.96
N ARG A 342 -3.49 -21.75 2.65
CA ARG A 342 -4.79 -21.92 1.97
C ARG A 342 -5.98 -21.55 2.86
N THR A 343 -5.79 -21.56 4.16
CA THR A 343 -6.77 -21.12 5.16
C THR A 343 -6.15 -20.03 6.01
N VAL A 344 -6.93 -19.00 6.29
CA VAL A 344 -6.56 -17.94 7.21
C VAL A 344 -7.64 -17.78 8.26
N ASP A 345 -7.24 -17.75 9.52
CA ASP A 345 -8.11 -17.44 10.64
C ASP A 345 -7.98 -15.95 10.96
N ARG A 346 -9.12 -15.29 11.05
CA ARG A 346 -9.19 -13.89 11.40
C ARG A 346 -10.11 -13.70 12.59
N ASP A 347 -9.58 -13.05 13.62
CA ASP A 347 -10.41 -12.57 14.71
C ASP A 347 -11.04 -11.23 14.31
N SER A 348 -12.35 -11.26 14.06
CA SER A 348 -13.12 -10.03 14.02
C SER A 348 -13.61 -9.76 15.43
N SER A 349 -13.15 -8.69 16.07
CA SER A 349 -13.57 -8.30 17.43
C SER A 349 -15.11 -8.25 17.64
N THR A 350 -15.88 -8.35 16.57
CA THR A 350 -17.35 -8.32 16.57
C THR A 350 -17.97 -9.72 16.47
N PHE A 351 -17.36 -10.65 15.72
CA PHE A 351 -17.94 -11.96 15.40
C PHE A 351 -17.05 -13.14 15.89
N GLY A 352 -15.93 -12.87 16.54
CA GLY A 352 -14.95 -13.89 16.94
C GLY A 352 -14.06 -14.33 15.78
N VAL A 353 -13.40 -15.49 15.93
CA VAL A 353 -12.51 -16.03 14.90
C VAL A 353 -13.33 -16.63 13.76
N GLU A 354 -13.09 -16.14 12.56
CA GLU A 354 -13.65 -16.67 11.32
C GLU A 354 -12.53 -17.26 10.47
N SER A 355 -12.77 -18.45 9.90
CA SER A 355 -11.82 -19.11 8.99
C SER A 355 -12.22 -18.89 7.53
N PHE A 356 -11.25 -18.49 6.72
CA PHE A 356 -11.43 -18.25 5.29
C PHE A 356 -10.57 -19.23 4.49
N PHE A 357 -11.18 -19.98 3.57
CA PHE A 357 -10.51 -20.94 2.72
C PHE A 357 -10.46 -20.43 1.26
N TYR A 358 -9.24 -20.35 0.71
CA TYR A 358 -8.97 -19.83 -0.64
C TYR A 358 -9.05 -20.89 -1.75
N GLY A 359 -9.34 -22.15 -1.42
CA GLY A 359 -9.30 -23.27 -2.38
C GLY A 359 -7.88 -23.84 -2.56
N GLU A 360 -7.66 -24.50 -3.67
CA GLU A 360 -6.40 -25.21 -3.97
C GLU A 360 -5.36 -24.27 -4.62
N VAL A 361 -5.20 -23.07 -4.10
CA VAL A 361 -4.22 -22.09 -4.57
C VAL A 361 -2.79 -22.48 -4.20
N GLU A 362 -1.80 -22.01 -4.97
CA GLU A 362 -0.41 -22.08 -4.55
C GLU A 362 -0.18 -21.13 -3.36
N THR A 363 0.56 -21.61 -2.36
CA THR A 363 0.98 -20.77 -1.22
C THR A 363 2.28 -20.04 -1.54
N ALA A 364 2.59 -19.01 -0.76
CA ALA A 364 3.82 -18.24 -0.92
C ALA A 364 5.08 -19.12 -0.89
N GLU A 365 5.13 -20.10 0.02
CA GLU A 365 6.23 -21.07 0.11
C GLU A 365 6.36 -21.92 -1.16
N GLN A 366 5.24 -22.34 -1.77
CA GLN A 366 5.24 -23.12 -3.01
C GLN A 366 5.66 -22.29 -4.22
N VAL A 367 5.24 -21.04 -4.28
CA VAL A 367 5.56 -20.10 -5.37
C VAL A 367 7.02 -19.67 -5.33
N GLY A 368 7.53 -19.33 -4.16
CA GLY A 368 8.86 -18.77 -3.98
C GLY A 368 8.97 -17.29 -4.39
N TRP A 369 9.96 -16.60 -3.81
CA TRP A 369 10.16 -15.15 -4.00
C TRP A 369 10.36 -14.74 -5.46
N ASP A 370 11.18 -15.47 -6.20
CA ASP A 370 11.54 -15.09 -7.57
C ASP A 370 10.34 -15.14 -8.53
N ASN A 371 9.47 -16.14 -8.38
CA ASN A 371 8.25 -16.26 -9.19
C ASN A 371 7.22 -15.20 -8.80
N TYR A 372 7.03 -14.94 -7.47
CA TYR A 372 6.18 -13.87 -7.00
C TYR A 372 6.65 -12.52 -7.56
N LYS A 373 7.94 -12.18 -7.36
CA LYS A 373 8.51 -10.93 -7.85
C LYS A 373 8.35 -10.78 -9.37
N ARG A 374 8.63 -11.84 -10.13
CA ARG A 374 8.46 -11.83 -11.58
C ARG A 374 7.04 -11.51 -12.01
N VAL A 375 6.05 -12.10 -11.36
CA VAL A 375 4.63 -11.86 -11.67
C VAL A 375 4.23 -10.42 -11.34
N VAL A 376 4.54 -9.94 -10.14
CA VAL A 376 4.12 -8.59 -9.75
C VAL A 376 4.87 -7.50 -10.51
N ASP A 377 6.13 -7.71 -10.85
CA ASP A 377 6.89 -6.80 -11.72
C ASP A 377 6.31 -6.78 -13.14
N GLY A 378 5.97 -7.95 -13.68
CA GLY A 378 5.34 -8.04 -14.99
C GLY A 378 3.99 -7.32 -15.07
N ILE A 379 3.13 -7.50 -14.08
CA ILE A 379 1.83 -6.80 -14.02
C ILE A 379 2.05 -5.30 -13.85
N MET A 380 2.95 -4.87 -12.98
CA MET A 380 3.24 -3.45 -12.81
C MET A 380 3.80 -2.81 -14.08
N GLU A 381 4.66 -3.53 -14.82
CA GLU A 381 5.15 -3.04 -16.11
C GLU A 381 4.03 -2.90 -17.14
N MET A 382 3.08 -3.85 -17.21
CA MET A 382 1.89 -3.73 -18.06
C MET A 382 1.07 -2.48 -17.71
N LEU A 383 0.86 -2.20 -16.42
CA LEU A 383 0.15 -1.01 -15.95
C LEU A 383 0.92 0.27 -16.26
N ASN A 384 2.23 0.30 -16.03
CA ASN A 384 3.11 1.45 -16.31
C ASN A 384 3.10 1.82 -17.79
N ARG A 385 3.06 0.85 -18.70
CA ARG A 385 2.97 1.08 -20.16
C ARG A 385 1.66 1.77 -20.58
N THR A 386 0.64 1.77 -19.73
CA THR A 386 -0.58 2.58 -19.99
C THR A 386 -0.35 4.08 -19.80
N GLY A 387 0.68 4.49 -19.07
CA GLY A 387 0.89 5.86 -18.61
C GLY A 387 -0.07 6.33 -17.51
N LEU A 388 -0.93 5.43 -16.99
CA LEU A 388 -1.97 5.76 -16.00
C LEU A 388 -1.76 5.06 -14.65
N ALA A 389 -0.61 4.44 -14.41
CA ALA A 389 -0.36 3.70 -13.19
C ALA A 389 0.03 4.61 -12.03
N HIS A 390 -0.56 4.37 -10.86
CA HIS A 390 -0.03 4.80 -9.57
C HIS A 390 1.09 3.87 -9.11
N GLY A 391 0.76 2.72 -8.54
CA GLY A 391 1.70 1.75 -8.03
C GLY A 391 1.01 0.51 -7.44
N TYR A 392 1.81 -0.27 -6.74
CA TYR A 392 1.41 -1.42 -5.96
C TYR A 392 1.98 -1.29 -4.55
N SER A 393 1.21 -1.66 -3.53
CA SER A 393 1.68 -1.80 -2.14
C SER A 393 2.58 -3.04 -2.04
N PHE A 394 3.77 -2.94 -2.63
CA PHE A 394 4.66 -4.09 -2.79
C PHE A 394 5.22 -4.57 -1.46
N ASN A 395 4.96 -5.83 -1.15
CA ASN A 395 5.42 -6.49 0.07
C ASN A 395 6.66 -7.33 -0.21
N SER A 396 7.63 -7.26 0.71
CA SER A 396 8.77 -8.18 0.73
C SER A 396 8.56 -9.31 1.75
N TRP A 397 9.38 -10.36 1.68
CA TRP A 397 9.29 -11.55 2.52
C TRP A 397 10.53 -11.62 3.42
N SER A 398 10.38 -11.15 4.67
CA SER A 398 11.51 -10.91 5.59
C SER A 398 12.24 -12.18 6.05
N ASP A 399 11.61 -13.33 5.94
CA ASP A 399 12.21 -14.63 6.24
C ASP A 399 12.79 -15.34 4.99
N VAL A 400 12.73 -14.68 3.81
CA VAL A 400 13.24 -15.22 2.55
C VAL A 400 14.32 -14.32 1.94
N VAL A 401 14.13 -12.99 1.98
CA VAL A 401 15.07 -12.03 1.37
C VAL A 401 15.98 -11.40 2.41
N GLN A 402 17.21 -11.14 2.01
CA GLN A 402 18.14 -10.34 2.80
C GLN A 402 18.03 -8.88 2.38
N TYR A 403 17.78 -8.00 3.35
CA TYR A 403 17.77 -6.56 3.10
C TYR A 403 19.21 -6.03 3.11
N ASP A 404 19.76 -5.90 1.91
CA ASP A 404 21.10 -5.38 1.66
C ASP A 404 21.10 -4.42 0.47
N GLU A 405 22.26 -3.90 0.12
CA GLU A 405 22.44 -2.99 -1.02
C GLU A 405 21.94 -3.62 -2.34
N ALA A 406 22.19 -4.92 -2.55
CA ALA A 406 21.77 -5.60 -3.78
C ALA A 406 20.24 -5.68 -3.89
N PHE A 407 19.55 -5.95 -2.78
CA PHE A 407 18.09 -5.95 -2.71
C PHE A 407 17.51 -4.58 -3.05
N ILE A 408 18.03 -3.50 -2.45
CA ILE A 408 17.56 -2.13 -2.70
C ILE A 408 17.85 -1.72 -4.15
N GLN A 409 19.02 -2.02 -4.69
CA GLN A 409 19.34 -1.74 -6.09
C GLN A 409 18.40 -2.49 -7.05
N SER A 410 18.09 -3.76 -6.77
CA SER A 410 17.10 -4.52 -7.55
C SER A 410 15.70 -3.89 -7.50
N TRP A 411 15.27 -3.44 -6.32
CA TRP A 411 13.99 -2.75 -6.16
C TRP A 411 13.98 -1.40 -6.87
N LEU A 412 15.03 -0.59 -6.74
CA LEU A 412 15.14 0.72 -7.39
C LEU A 412 15.02 0.63 -8.91
N HIS A 413 15.55 -0.43 -9.53
CA HIS A 413 15.49 -0.66 -10.97
C HIS A 413 14.25 -1.44 -11.42
N SER A 414 13.41 -1.92 -10.49
CA SER A 414 12.15 -2.61 -10.81
C SER A 414 11.03 -1.63 -11.16
N PRO A 415 9.91 -2.08 -11.75
CA PRO A 415 8.73 -1.28 -11.97
C PRO A 415 7.96 -0.91 -10.68
N GLN A 416 8.33 -1.50 -9.54
CA GLN A 416 7.71 -1.21 -8.25
C GLN A 416 8.00 0.23 -7.81
N THR A 417 7.00 0.89 -7.23
CA THR A 417 7.10 2.28 -6.77
C THR A 417 7.29 2.40 -5.27
N SER A 418 7.05 1.33 -4.53
CA SER A 418 7.15 1.29 -3.08
C SER A 418 7.76 -0.01 -2.59
N LEU A 419 8.29 0.03 -1.38
CA LEU A 419 8.58 -1.13 -0.53
C LEU A 419 7.78 -0.90 0.75
N TYR A 420 6.66 -1.60 0.84
CA TYR A 420 5.67 -1.43 1.89
C TYR A 420 6.07 -2.23 3.14
N TYR A 421 5.20 -3.04 3.72
CA TYR A 421 5.59 -3.87 4.85
C TYR A 421 6.20 -5.22 4.38
N SER A 422 6.80 -5.95 5.31
CA SER A 422 7.31 -7.29 5.07
C SER A 422 6.39 -8.35 5.69
N LEU A 423 6.37 -9.52 5.05
CA LEU A 423 5.65 -10.70 5.50
C LEU A 423 6.63 -11.81 5.90
N GLN A 424 6.24 -12.64 6.83
CA GLN A 424 6.88 -13.92 7.11
C GLN A 424 6.05 -15.02 6.43
N VAL A 425 6.61 -15.67 5.42
CA VAL A 425 5.87 -16.58 4.53
C VAL A 425 6.22 -18.05 4.72
N MET A 426 7.33 -18.36 5.38
CA MET A 426 7.74 -19.75 5.66
C MET A 426 6.89 -20.33 6.78
N GLN A 427 6.15 -21.38 6.49
CA GLN A 427 5.30 -22.07 7.48
C GLN A 427 6.06 -23.10 8.31
N ASN A 428 7.36 -23.30 8.05
CA ASN A 428 8.14 -24.33 8.72
C ASN A 428 8.32 -23.97 10.20
N THR A 429 7.63 -24.69 11.06
CA THR A 429 7.71 -24.58 12.52
C THR A 429 9.15 -24.68 13.02
N GLN A 430 9.97 -25.52 12.39
CA GLN A 430 11.38 -25.70 12.75
C GLN A 430 12.19 -24.42 12.51
N ALA A 431 11.99 -23.74 11.38
CA ALA A 431 12.67 -22.47 11.08
C ALA A 431 12.17 -21.33 11.99
N LYS A 432 10.89 -21.37 12.42
CA LYS A 432 10.36 -20.43 13.43
C LYS A 432 10.97 -20.70 14.80
N ASP A 433 11.09 -21.97 15.18
CA ASP A 433 11.71 -22.36 16.45
C ASP A 433 13.22 -22.05 16.46
N ASP A 434 13.92 -22.25 15.33
CA ASP A 434 15.33 -21.89 15.17
C ASP A 434 15.54 -20.36 15.17
N ALA A 435 14.65 -19.59 14.54
CA ALA A 435 14.68 -18.14 14.57
C ALA A 435 14.32 -17.58 15.95
N MET A 436 13.34 -18.17 16.63
CA MET A 436 13.02 -17.86 18.04
C MET A 436 14.16 -18.24 18.96
N ALA A 437 14.78 -19.41 18.79
CA ALA A 437 15.95 -19.83 19.57
C ALA A 437 17.18 -18.94 19.32
N ALA A 438 17.33 -18.40 18.12
CA ALA A 438 18.39 -17.40 17.82
C ALA A 438 18.09 -16.03 18.44
N LEU A 439 16.82 -15.69 18.64
CA LEU A 439 16.37 -14.48 19.36
C LEU A 439 16.37 -14.65 20.88
N ASP A 440 16.24 -15.89 21.39
CA ASP A 440 16.33 -16.23 22.82
C ASP A 440 17.77 -16.21 23.40
N GLY A 441 18.78 -15.86 22.58
CA GLY A 441 20.11 -15.50 23.06
C GLY A 441 20.05 -14.19 23.85
N ASP A 442 19.65 -14.27 25.12
CA ASP A 442 19.86 -13.30 26.23
C ASP A 442 19.74 -11.79 25.89
N PHE A 443 18.60 -11.38 25.37
CA PHE A 443 18.22 -9.96 25.26
C PHE A 443 17.33 -9.48 26.42
N SER A 444 17.09 -10.28 27.45
CA SER A 444 16.26 -9.94 28.62
C SER A 444 16.80 -8.77 29.45
N GLY A 445 18.00 -8.29 29.19
CA GLY A 445 18.64 -7.18 29.91
C GLY A 445 18.58 -5.81 29.23
N ILE A 446 18.10 -5.71 27.97
CA ILE A 446 18.21 -4.45 27.20
C ILE A 446 16.86 -3.73 27.01
N PHE A 447 15.73 -4.43 27.12
CA PHE A 447 14.40 -3.83 26.93
C PHE A 447 13.50 -4.15 28.13
N GLY A 448 13.47 -3.24 29.10
CA GLY A 448 12.48 -3.24 30.17
C GLY A 448 11.14 -2.71 29.64
N PHE A 449 10.44 -3.48 28.82
CA PHE A 449 9.06 -3.20 28.43
C PHE A 449 8.11 -4.04 29.28
N ASP A 450 7.03 -3.46 29.76
CA ASP A 450 5.99 -4.26 30.38
C ASP A 450 5.21 -5.01 29.28
N GLN A 451 4.71 -6.17 29.63
CA GLN A 451 4.07 -7.13 28.75
C GLN A 451 2.83 -6.54 28.02
N GLU A 452 2.19 -5.55 28.61
CA GLU A 452 1.02 -4.87 28.06
C GLU A 452 1.38 -3.99 26.85
N THR A 453 2.59 -3.44 26.80
CA THR A 453 3.09 -2.63 25.67
C THR A 453 3.55 -3.55 24.54
N ASP A 454 4.13 -4.71 24.82
CA ASP A 454 4.55 -5.69 23.82
C ASP A 454 3.35 -6.36 23.14
N ASP A 455 2.29 -6.68 23.86
CA ASP A 455 1.06 -7.24 23.32
C ASP A 455 0.36 -6.22 22.38
N ILE A 456 0.30 -4.94 22.76
CA ILE A 456 -0.27 -3.88 21.90
C ILE A 456 0.57 -3.65 20.64
N ILE A 457 1.88 -3.74 20.76
CA ILE A 457 2.81 -3.58 19.64
C ILE A 457 2.78 -4.81 18.73
N SER A 458 2.74 -6.02 19.28
CA SER A 458 2.61 -7.28 18.54
C SER A 458 1.31 -7.32 17.74
N ASP A 459 0.19 -6.94 18.35
CA ASP A 459 -1.11 -6.86 17.67
C ASP A 459 -1.13 -5.83 16.54
N MET A 460 -0.37 -4.73 16.66
CA MET A 460 -0.24 -3.74 15.58
C MET A 460 0.59 -4.23 14.39
N PHE A 461 1.48 -5.21 14.57
CA PHE A 461 2.41 -5.67 13.53
C PHE A 461 2.07 -7.03 12.95
N ASN A 462 1.43 -7.89 13.73
CA ASN A 462 0.92 -9.18 13.27
C ASN A 462 -0.50 -9.08 12.70
N ASP A 463 -1.16 -7.91 12.82
CA ASP A 463 -2.44 -7.66 12.20
C ASP A 463 -2.23 -7.25 10.74
N PRO A 464 -2.64 -8.08 9.76
CA PRO A 464 -2.74 -7.66 8.36
C PRO A 464 -3.65 -6.42 8.18
N GLN A 465 -4.34 -6.00 9.24
CA GLN A 465 -5.15 -4.78 9.31
C GLN A 465 -4.35 -3.50 9.59
N ALA A 466 -3.02 -3.54 9.66
CA ALA A 466 -2.22 -2.33 9.91
C ALA A 466 -2.39 -1.23 8.84
N CYS A 467 -3.09 -1.55 7.74
CA CYS A 467 -3.62 -0.58 6.80
C CYS A 467 -5.16 -0.56 6.81
N VAL A 468 -5.74 -0.15 7.90
CA VAL A 468 -7.20 -0.07 8.07
C VAL A 468 -7.84 1.03 7.20
N GLY A 469 -7.06 1.94 6.64
CA GLY A 469 -7.57 2.99 5.74
C GLY A 469 -8.13 2.46 4.42
N CYS A 470 -7.60 1.38 3.86
CA CYS A 470 -8.05 0.78 2.60
C CYS A 470 -8.94 -0.46 2.79
N ALA A 471 -9.06 -0.98 3.99
CA ALA A 471 -9.63 -2.29 4.27
C ALA A 471 -11.07 -2.26 4.84
N GLU A 472 -11.61 -1.10 5.22
CA GLU A 472 -13.01 -0.94 5.64
C GLU A 472 -13.85 -0.13 4.68
#